data_93ee1ce1f1f313609671f818bbefc0f6
#
_entry.id   93ee1ce1f1f313609671f818bbefc0f6
#
_cell.length_a   1.000
_cell.length_b   1.000
_cell.length_c   1.000
_cell.angle_alpha   90.00
_cell.angle_beta   90.00
_cell.angle_gamma   90.00
#
_symmetry.space_group_name_H-M   'P 1'
#
loop_
_entity.id
_entity.type
_entity.pdbx_description
1 polymer ?
#
loop_
_entity_poly.entity_id
_entity_poly.type
_entity_poly.pdbx_seq_one_letter_code
_entity_poly.pdbx_strand_id
1 'polypeptide(L)'
;MVRVQVAVRLKKGVNDPEGDNVQKALALLGFKGVGAVHSSKVFLIDLATKDAKVARKEAEEMCRRLLANPVIHEYSITIEK
;
A
#
# COMPACT_ATOMS: atom_id res chain seq x y z
N MET A 1 21.07 7.49 -5.14
CA MET A 1 19.67 7.08 -5.41
C MET A 1 18.78 7.38 -4.23
N VAL A 2 17.54 7.70 -4.52
CA VAL A 2 16.52 7.88 -3.50
C VAL A 2 15.58 6.69 -3.55
N ARG A 3 15.32 6.07 -2.41
CA ARG A 3 14.32 4.99 -2.31
C ARG A 3 12.99 5.58 -1.88
N VAL A 4 11.96 5.21 -2.61
CA VAL A 4 10.59 5.64 -2.31
C VAL A 4 9.80 4.41 -1.88
N GLN A 5 9.11 4.52 -0.77
CA GLN A 5 8.18 3.48 -0.33
C GLN A 5 6.76 3.94 -0.66
N VAL A 6 6.07 3.14 -1.44
CA VAL A 6 4.65 3.40 -1.79
C VAL A 6 3.81 2.31 -1.16
N ALA A 7 2.94 2.68 -0.23
CA ALA A 7 1.98 1.76 0.37
C ALA A 7 0.62 1.99 -0.26
N VAL A 8 0.06 0.94 -0.85
CA VAL A 8 -1.24 0.99 -1.54
C VAL A 8 -2.22 0.11 -0.78
N ARG A 9 -3.38 0.65 -0.45
CA ARG A 9 -4.42 -0.08 0.27
C ARG A 9 -5.79 0.26 -0.30
N LEU A 10 -6.75 -0.60 -0.03
CA LEU A 10 -8.12 -0.37 -0.44
C LEU A 10 -8.76 0.74 0.40
N LYS A 11 -9.59 1.55 -0.24
CA LYS A 11 -10.35 2.58 0.45
C LYS A 11 -11.36 1.94 1.40
N LYS A 12 -11.75 2.68 2.43
CA LYS A 12 -12.77 2.24 3.37
C LYS A 12 -14.05 1.92 2.61
N GLY A 13 -14.65 0.79 2.93
CA GLY A 13 -15.89 0.34 2.29
C GLY A 13 -15.67 -0.52 1.05
N VAL A 14 -14.45 -0.63 0.55
CA VAL A 14 -14.14 -1.53 -0.56
C VAL A 14 -13.87 -2.91 0.00
N ASN A 15 -14.43 -3.94 -0.62
CA ASN A 15 -14.24 -5.32 -0.19
C ASN A 15 -12.79 -5.76 -0.32
N ASP A 16 -12.28 -6.43 0.72
CA ASP A 16 -10.92 -6.96 0.77
C ASP A 16 -10.98 -8.48 1.01
N PRO A 17 -11.12 -9.27 -0.06
CA PRO A 17 -11.24 -10.72 0.09
C PRO A 17 -10.01 -11.36 0.74
N GLU A 18 -8.81 -10.85 0.46
CA GLU A 18 -7.58 -11.37 1.05
C GLU A 18 -7.57 -11.15 2.56
N GLY A 19 -7.90 -9.93 3.01
CA GLY A 19 -8.00 -9.63 4.43
C GLY A 19 -9.06 -10.48 5.12
N ASP A 20 -10.22 -10.66 4.49
CA ASP A 20 -11.29 -11.49 5.03
C ASP A 20 -10.85 -12.94 5.20
N ASN A 21 -10.13 -13.47 4.21
CA ASN A 21 -9.63 -14.85 4.29
C ASN A 21 -8.60 -15.03 5.39
N VAL A 22 -7.71 -14.04 5.56
CA VAL A 22 -6.72 -14.07 6.66
C VAL A 22 -7.43 -14.02 8.01
N GLN A 23 -8.45 -13.18 8.14
CA GLN A 23 -9.23 -13.08 9.37
C GLN A 23 -9.86 -14.43 9.74
N LYS A 24 -10.47 -15.10 8.76
CA LYS A 24 -11.07 -16.42 8.98
C LYS A 24 -10.04 -17.46 9.39
N ALA A 25 -8.88 -17.45 8.74
CA ALA A 25 -7.80 -18.38 9.06
C ALA A 25 -7.30 -18.17 10.48
N LEU A 26 -7.12 -16.92 10.89
CA LEU A 26 -6.68 -16.59 12.25
C LEU A 26 -7.70 -17.04 13.29
N ALA A 27 -8.99 -16.88 13.01
CA ALA A 27 -10.04 -17.34 13.91
C ALA A 27 -9.99 -18.89 14.07
N LEU A 28 -9.76 -19.59 12.97
CA LEU A 28 -9.63 -21.05 13.01
C LEU A 28 -8.41 -21.50 13.80
N LEU A 29 -7.36 -20.69 13.86
CA LEU A 29 -6.15 -20.98 14.64
C LEU A 29 -6.29 -20.62 16.11
N GLY A 30 -7.44 -20.09 16.53
CA GLY A 30 -7.71 -19.79 17.93
C GLY A 30 -7.47 -18.36 18.35
N PHE A 31 -7.18 -17.47 17.43
CA PHE A 31 -6.98 -16.04 17.74
C PHE A 31 -8.34 -15.35 17.85
N LYS A 32 -8.78 -15.10 19.07
CA LYS A 32 -10.12 -14.57 19.32
C LYS A 32 -10.23 -13.05 19.34
N GLY A 33 -9.11 -12.37 19.46
CA GLY A 33 -9.10 -10.91 19.56
C GLY A 33 -9.00 -10.16 18.24
N VAL A 34 -9.05 -10.88 17.10
CA VAL A 34 -8.90 -10.27 15.78
C VAL A 34 -10.22 -9.67 15.33
N GLY A 35 -10.25 -8.35 15.13
CA GLY A 35 -11.41 -7.65 14.60
C GLY A 35 -11.44 -7.72 13.10
N ALA A 36 -10.76 -6.82 12.44
CA ALA A 36 -10.68 -6.79 10.98
C ALA A 36 -9.24 -6.97 10.53
N VAL A 37 -9.06 -7.56 9.36
CA VAL A 37 -7.75 -7.69 8.73
C VAL A 37 -7.82 -6.98 7.38
N HIS A 38 -6.87 -6.09 7.14
CA HIS A 38 -6.79 -5.34 5.89
C HIS A 38 -5.47 -5.67 5.21
N SER A 39 -5.54 -5.97 3.92
CA SER A 39 -4.33 -6.21 3.15
C SER A 39 -3.85 -4.91 2.51
N SER A 40 -2.56 -4.81 2.28
CA SER A 40 -1.97 -3.69 1.56
C SER A 40 -0.72 -4.17 0.84
N LYS A 41 -0.30 -3.41 -0.16
CA LYS A 41 0.93 -3.68 -0.89
C LYS A 41 1.92 -2.55 -0.64
N VAL A 42 3.18 -2.91 -0.51
CA VAL A 42 4.26 -1.93 -0.39
C VAL A 42 5.22 -2.13 -1.55
N PHE A 43 5.46 -1.07 -2.29
CA PHE A 43 6.45 -1.06 -3.37
C PHE A 43 7.65 -0.25 -2.90
N LEU A 44 8.85 -0.81 -3.03
CA LEU A 44 10.09 -0.10 -2.77
C LEU A 44 10.73 0.20 -4.12
N ILE A 45 10.84 1.47 -4.45
CA ILE A 45 11.32 1.91 -5.76
C ILE A 45 12.58 2.74 -5.59
N ASP A 46 13.65 2.30 -6.25
CA ASP A 46 14.90 3.04 -6.25
C ASP A 46 14.93 3.94 -7.48
N LEU A 47 14.98 5.24 -7.25
CA LEU A 47 15.00 6.25 -8.31
C LEU A 47 16.39 6.83 -8.48
N ALA A 48 16.76 7.11 -9.71
CA ALA A 48 18.08 7.64 -10.03
C ALA A 48 18.32 9.07 -9.54
N THR A 49 17.27 9.81 -9.25
CA THR A 49 17.38 11.17 -8.75
C THR A 49 17.93 11.21 -7.32
N LYS A 50 18.53 12.34 -6.96
CA LYS A 50 18.95 12.61 -5.58
C LYS A 50 18.02 13.59 -4.89
N ASP A 51 17.09 14.17 -5.63
CA ASP A 51 16.17 15.18 -5.13
C ASP A 51 14.88 14.53 -4.63
N ALA A 52 14.61 14.68 -3.34
CA ALA A 52 13.40 14.09 -2.72
C ALA A 52 12.10 14.64 -3.32
N LYS A 53 12.08 15.90 -3.73
CA LYS A 53 10.89 16.50 -4.34
C LYS A 53 10.59 15.88 -5.70
N VAL A 54 11.62 15.65 -6.50
CA VAL A 54 11.48 15.00 -7.80
C VAL A 54 11.03 13.56 -7.60
N ALA A 55 11.64 12.86 -6.64
CA ALA A 55 11.28 11.47 -6.33
C ALA A 55 9.82 11.34 -5.94
N ARG A 56 9.32 12.23 -5.08
CA ARG A 56 7.93 12.23 -4.65
C ARG A 56 6.99 12.47 -5.82
N LYS A 57 7.31 13.44 -6.66
CA LYS A 57 6.50 13.78 -7.83
C LYS A 57 6.40 12.60 -8.80
N GLU A 58 7.53 11.95 -9.06
CA GLU A 58 7.54 10.76 -9.93
C GLU A 58 6.73 9.62 -9.31
N ALA A 59 6.87 9.41 -8.00
CA ALA A 59 6.13 8.36 -7.31
C ALA A 59 4.62 8.60 -7.37
N GLU A 60 4.18 9.84 -7.20
CA GLU A 60 2.77 10.18 -7.32
C GLU A 60 2.25 9.88 -8.73
N GLU A 61 3.04 10.18 -9.74
CA GLU A 61 2.68 9.90 -11.12
C GLU A 61 2.59 8.40 -11.36
N MET A 62 3.53 7.62 -10.81
CA MET A 62 3.50 6.16 -10.90
C MET A 62 2.24 5.58 -10.26
N CYS A 63 1.84 6.13 -9.11
CA CYS A 63 0.63 5.68 -8.43
C CYS A 63 -0.60 5.93 -9.29
N ARG A 64 -0.71 7.12 -9.88
CA ARG A 64 -1.86 7.45 -10.70
C ARG A 64 -1.96 6.62 -11.96
N ARG A 65 -0.81 6.26 -12.54
CA ARG A 65 -0.77 5.55 -13.83
C ARG A 65 -0.78 4.04 -13.72
N LEU A 66 -0.24 3.49 -12.64
CA LEU A 66 -0.03 2.05 -12.57
C LEU A 66 -0.27 1.44 -11.21
N LEU A 67 0.31 2.00 -10.15
CA LEU A 67 0.41 1.32 -8.87
C LEU A 67 -0.89 1.27 -8.09
N ALA A 68 -1.76 2.24 -8.29
CA ALA A 68 -3.03 2.32 -7.57
C ALA A 68 -4.16 2.65 -8.53
N ASN A 69 -5.34 2.08 -8.26
CA ASN A 69 -6.56 2.45 -8.96
C ASN A 69 -7.24 3.53 -8.11
N PRO A 70 -7.31 4.79 -8.58
CA PRO A 70 -7.82 5.89 -7.76
C PRO A 70 -9.27 5.74 -7.34
N VAL A 71 -10.03 4.86 -8.00
CA VAL A 71 -11.42 4.60 -7.64
C VAL A 71 -11.50 3.77 -6.35
N ILE A 72 -10.64 2.77 -6.20
CA ILE A 72 -10.74 1.81 -5.10
C ILE A 72 -9.56 1.85 -4.13
N HIS A 73 -8.46 2.51 -4.49
CA HIS A 73 -7.25 2.53 -3.67
C HIS A 73 -6.95 3.91 -3.11
N GLU A 74 -6.30 3.92 -1.97
CA GLU A 74 -5.57 5.09 -1.48
C GLU A 74 -4.12 4.66 -1.29
N TYR A 75 -3.22 5.63 -1.28
CA TYR A 75 -1.80 5.33 -1.17
C TYR A 75 -1.08 6.38 -0.33
N SER A 76 0.06 5.98 0.20
CA SER A 76 0.96 6.91 0.89
C SER A 76 2.37 6.72 0.35
N ILE A 77 3.12 7.81 0.30
CA ILE A 77 4.48 7.85 -0.24
C ILE A 77 5.42 8.29 0.86
N THR A 78 6.47 7.51 1.09
CA THR A 78 7.51 7.83 2.06
C THR A 78 8.84 7.85 1.33
N ILE A 79 9.63 8.90 1.56
CA ILE A 79 10.95 9.02 0.96
C ILE A 79 11.99 8.51 1.96
N GLU A 80 12.78 7.55 1.52
CA GLU A 80 13.89 7.02 2.30
C GLU A 80 15.18 7.55 1.70
N LYS A 81 16.03 8.11 2.52
CA LYS A 81 17.32 8.63 2.06
C LYS A 81 18.44 7.63 2.30
#